data_69a8d99a05f037ecdb1b7f9bbaab0e21
#
_entry.id   69a8d99a05f037ecdb1b7f9bbaab0e21
#
_cell.length_a   1.000
_cell.length_b   1.000
_cell.length_c   1.000
_cell.angle_alpha   90.00
_cell.angle_beta   90.00
_cell.angle_gamma   90.00
#
_symmetry.space_group_name_H-M   'P 1'
#
loop_
_entity.id
_entity.type
_entity.pdbx_description
1 polymer ?
#
loop_
_entity_poly.entity_id
_entity_poly.type
_entity_poly.pdbx_seq_one_letter_code
_entity_poly.pdbx_strand_id
1 'polypeptide(L)'
;MAAKTCFVVMAIGNQEFGGKPVSYLELRKKYDGLIKEAILQARPDLEISRADDIAATGTITTDIITRIMHSDYVIADVTYPNPNVFYELGLRHACKPGTIILKDRAGPSVPFDIAHLRYIDYEDTGAGLKTLATTLSRTFDLLDRDPARPDSHLLELAKLTGYEFPVYKKEDDSSPEVRAIMGLFSNPDIMQMFMASTRGEETDPAEVLQALVKTPDTMRIVLEALVKTGNLNFGHSGTTKMIGEA
;
A
#
# COMPACT_ATOMS: atom_id res chain seq x y z
N MET A 1 -7.26 16.53 -0.95
CA MET A 1 -6.78 15.19 -1.37
C MET A 1 -5.81 14.71 -0.30
N ALA A 2 -5.79 13.41 0.02
CA ALA A 2 -4.78 12.87 0.93
C ALA A 2 -3.39 13.06 0.30
N ALA A 3 -2.37 13.31 1.12
CA ALA A 3 -0.99 13.39 0.66
C ALA A 3 -0.56 12.04 0.07
N LYS A 4 0.17 12.06 -1.05
CA LYS A 4 0.74 10.84 -1.62
C LYS A 4 1.90 10.36 -0.77
N THR A 5 2.07 9.05 -0.70
CA THR A 5 3.07 8.39 0.13
C THR A 5 4.23 7.86 -0.69
N CYS A 6 5.44 7.98 -0.15
CA CYS A 6 6.66 7.45 -0.74
C CYS A 6 7.43 6.64 0.31
N PHE A 7 7.62 5.36 0.05
CA PHE A 7 8.41 4.48 0.90
C PHE A 7 9.79 4.25 0.30
N VAL A 8 10.84 4.46 1.09
CA VAL A 8 12.23 4.27 0.65
C VAL A 8 12.78 2.95 1.17
N VAL A 9 13.19 2.11 0.25
CA VAL A 9 13.82 0.81 0.46
C VAL A 9 15.31 0.96 0.18
N MET A 10 16.15 0.70 1.17
CA MET A 10 17.60 0.71 1.03
C MET A 10 18.26 -0.12 2.13
N ALA A 11 19.54 -0.43 1.98
CA ALA A 11 20.29 -1.14 3.01
C ALA A 11 20.26 -0.38 4.34
N ILE A 12 19.95 -1.07 5.43
CA ILE A 12 19.89 -0.56 6.81
C ILE A 12 20.84 -1.37 7.68
N GLY A 13 21.40 -0.72 8.70
CA GLY A 13 22.39 -1.32 9.59
C GLY A 13 23.81 -1.30 9.01
N ASN A 14 24.75 -1.86 9.76
CA ASN A 14 26.13 -2.00 9.28
C ASN A 14 26.19 -3.07 8.18
N GLN A 15 26.87 -2.74 7.09
CA GLN A 15 27.02 -3.61 5.93
C GLN A 15 28.50 -3.85 5.64
N GLU A 16 28.78 -4.90 4.86
CA GLU A 16 30.10 -5.14 4.30
C GLU A 16 29.96 -5.47 2.82
N PHE A 17 30.63 -4.71 1.97
CA PHE A 17 30.58 -4.90 0.52
C PHE A 17 32.00 -4.94 -0.08
N GLY A 18 32.34 -6.08 -0.67
CA GLY A 18 33.66 -6.27 -1.27
C GLY A 18 34.82 -6.07 -0.31
N GLY A 19 34.66 -6.48 0.97
CA GLY A 19 35.64 -6.31 2.03
C GLY A 19 35.73 -4.90 2.60
N LYS A 20 34.81 -3.99 2.21
CA LYS A 20 34.74 -2.64 2.76
C LYS A 20 33.52 -2.51 3.69
N PRO A 21 33.72 -2.11 4.97
CA PRO A 21 32.62 -1.84 5.87
C PRO A 21 31.93 -0.53 5.46
N VAL A 22 30.61 -0.53 5.52
CA VAL A 22 29.74 0.65 5.36
C VAL A 22 28.87 0.73 6.61
N SER A 23 29.04 1.78 7.38
CA SER A 23 28.35 1.92 8.66
C SER A 23 26.88 2.34 8.47
N TYR A 24 26.05 2.01 9.49
CA TYR A 24 24.68 2.53 9.56
C TYR A 24 24.62 4.05 9.44
N LEU A 25 25.56 4.75 10.09
CA LEU A 25 25.59 6.22 10.07
C LEU A 25 25.88 6.79 8.68
N GLU A 26 26.73 6.14 7.88
CA GLU A 26 26.98 6.54 6.48
C GLU A 26 25.73 6.34 5.63
N LEU A 27 25.06 5.19 5.76
CA LEU A 27 23.80 4.91 5.06
C LEU A 27 22.69 5.88 5.48
N ARG A 28 22.59 6.17 6.77
CA ARG A 28 21.62 7.14 7.30
C ARG A 28 21.89 8.55 6.78
N LYS A 29 23.14 9.01 6.81
CA LYS A 29 23.54 10.31 6.28
C LYS A 29 23.25 10.44 4.77
N LYS A 30 23.51 9.39 3.98
CA LYS A 30 23.16 9.33 2.56
C LYS A 30 21.65 9.44 2.35
N TYR A 31 20.87 8.73 3.14
CA TYR A 31 19.41 8.84 3.08
C TYR A 31 18.94 10.27 3.40
N ASP A 32 19.28 10.78 4.57
CA ASP A 32 18.78 12.08 5.04
C ASP A 32 19.30 13.25 4.18
N GLY A 33 20.59 13.26 3.83
CA GLY A 33 21.23 14.39 3.15
C GLY A 33 21.16 14.37 1.62
N LEU A 34 20.83 13.23 1.02
CA LEU A 34 20.79 13.11 -0.44
C LEU A 34 19.46 12.57 -0.94
N ILE A 35 19.09 11.34 -0.58
CA ILE A 35 17.92 10.69 -1.22
C ILE A 35 16.63 11.37 -0.78
N LYS A 36 16.40 11.50 0.53
CA LYS A 36 15.22 12.16 1.09
C LYS A 36 15.12 13.62 0.65
N GLU A 37 16.24 14.33 0.69
CA GLU A 37 16.33 15.72 0.25
C GLU A 37 15.99 15.87 -1.23
N ALA A 38 16.51 14.99 -2.11
CA ALA A 38 16.18 14.99 -3.53
C ALA A 38 14.69 14.72 -3.79
N ILE A 39 14.07 13.81 -3.02
CA ILE A 39 12.63 13.55 -3.12
C ILE A 39 11.83 14.78 -2.72
N LEU A 40 12.17 15.42 -1.60
CA LEU A 40 11.49 16.63 -1.12
C LEU A 40 11.63 17.80 -2.08
N GLN A 41 12.80 17.97 -2.73
CA GLN A 41 12.99 18.98 -3.78
C GLN A 41 12.19 18.65 -5.02
N ALA A 42 12.03 17.38 -5.38
CA ALA A 42 11.24 16.94 -6.52
C ALA A 42 9.72 17.05 -6.27
N ARG A 43 9.26 16.70 -5.07
CA ARG A 43 7.86 16.66 -4.63
C ARG A 43 7.75 16.99 -3.14
N PRO A 44 7.59 18.27 -2.78
CA PRO A 44 7.53 18.70 -1.37
C PRO A 44 6.33 18.19 -0.57
N ASP A 45 5.27 17.78 -1.26
CA ASP A 45 4.00 17.31 -0.70
C ASP A 45 3.96 15.81 -0.41
N LEU A 46 5.04 15.07 -0.69
CA LEU A 46 5.11 13.64 -0.42
C LEU A 46 5.35 13.34 1.06
N GLU A 47 4.57 12.40 1.60
CA GLU A 47 4.86 11.78 2.88
C GLU A 47 5.91 10.69 2.70
N ILE A 48 7.15 10.96 3.13
CA ILE A 48 8.29 10.08 2.94
C ILE A 48 8.55 9.30 4.21
N SER A 49 8.74 7.99 4.08
CA SER A 49 9.15 7.12 5.19
C SER A 49 10.15 6.05 4.74
N ARG A 50 10.98 5.60 5.67
CA ARG A 50 11.91 4.47 5.53
C ARG A 50 11.66 3.49 6.68
N ALA A 51 12.06 2.23 6.54
CA ALA A 51 11.75 1.18 7.50
C ALA A 51 12.22 1.48 8.94
N ASP A 52 13.37 2.14 9.10
CA ASP A 52 13.91 2.51 10.42
C ASP A 52 13.40 3.86 10.98
N ASP A 53 12.58 4.58 10.22
CA ASP A 53 11.86 5.77 10.74
C ASP A 53 10.61 5.36 11.54
N ILE A 54 10.25 4.08 11.51
CA ILE A 54 9.01 3.58 12.07
C ILE A 54 9.24 3.08 13.49
N ALA A 55 8.74 3.82 14.46
CA ALA A 55 8.76 3.46 15.89
C ALA A 55 7.48 2.72 16.32
N ALA A 56 6.91 1.86 15.46
CA ALA A 56 5.67 1.16 15.77
C ALA A 56 5.91 -0.10 16.61
N THR A 57 5.00 -0.35 17.58
CA THR A 57 4.92 -1.62 18.30
C THR A 57 4.25 -2.65 17.38
N GLY A 58 4.87 -3.80 17.17
CA GLY A 58 4.32 -4.88 16.33
C GLY A 58 5.40 -5.61 15.53
N THR A 59 4.95 -6.40 14.55
CA THR A 59 5.87 -7.12 13.68
C THR A 59 6.39 -6.20 12.59
N ILE A 60 7.63 -5.76 12.71
CA ILE A 60 8.32 -4.86 11.76
C ILE A 60 8.13 -5.31 10.31
N THR A 61 8.22 -6.60 10.05
CA THR A 61 8.06 -7.18 8.70
C THR A 61 6.69 -6.90 8.09
N THR A 62 5.61 -7.04 8.86
CA THR A 62 4.25 -6.79 8.35
C THR A 62 4.04 -5.33 7.99
N ASP A 63 4.56 -4.41 8.79
CA ASP A 63 4.46 -2.96 8.52
C ASP A 63 5.24 -2.57 7.26
N ILE A 64 6.46 -3.09 7.09
CA ILE A 64 7.27 -2.88 5.88
C ILE A 64 6.53 -3.40 4.64
N ILE A 65 6.03 -4.64 4.67
CA ILE A 65 5.31 -5.23 3.55
C ILE A 65 4.07 -4.39 3.21
N THR A 66 3.30 -3.99 4.22
CA THR A 66 2.11 -3.15 4.02
C THR A 66 2.49 -1.83 3.33
N ARG A 67 3.57 -1.17 3.76
CA ARG A 67 4.02 0.08 3.12
C ARG A 67 4.50 -0.13 1.69
N ILE A 68 5.23 -1.21 1.41
CA ILE A 68 5.66 -1.57 0.06
C ILE A 68 4.45 -1.75 -0.86
N MET A 69 3.40 -2.42 -0.39
CA MET A 69 2.20 -2.70 -1.17
C MET A 69 1.30 -1.47 -1.38
N HIS A 70 1.22 -0.60 -0.37
CA HIS A 70 0.23 0.49 -0.36
C HIS A 70 0.77 1.85 -0.78
N SER A 71 2.07 2.14 -0.57
CA SER A 71 2.64 3.44 -0.94
C SER A 71 2.39 3.75 -2.42
N ASP A 72 2.14 5.02 -2.71
CA ASP A 72 1.96 5.47 -4.08
C ASP A 72 3.23 5.28 -4.87
N TYR A 73 4.37 5.59 -4.26
CA TYR A 73 5.69 5.37 -4.81
C TYR A 73 6.56 4.53 -3.87
N VAL A 74 7.40 3.70 -4.45
CA VAL A 74 8.50 3.04 -3.75
C VAL A 74 9.80 3.41 -4.44
N ILE A 75 10.76 3.95 -3.70
CA ILE A 75 12.10 4.23 -4.18
C ILE A 75 13.04 3.19 -3.59
N ALA A 76 13.66 2.37 -4.44
CA ALA A 76 14.60 1.34 -4.04
C ALA A 76 16.03 1.73 -4.41
N ASP A 77 16.89 2.00 -3.41
CA ASP A 77 18.32 2.19 -3.62
C ASP A 77 19.03 0.83 -3.62
N VAL A 78 19.42 0.40 -4.80
CA VAL A 78 20.11 -0.88 -5.02
C VAL A 78 21.64 -0.72 -5.09
N THR A 79 22.18 0.40 -4.63
CA THR A 79 23.62 0.68 -4.61
C THR A 79 24.41 -0.43 -3.97
N TYR A 80 23.93 -0.92 -2.84
CA TYR A 80 24.58 -2.02 -2.13
C TYR A 80 23.77 -3.31 -2.25
N PRO A 81 24.39 -4.42 -2.71
CA PRO A 81 23.73 -5.72 -2.80
C PRO A 81 23.27 -6.21 -1.42
N ASN A 82 22.00 -5.98 -1.09
CA ASN A 82 21.40 -6.40 0.17
C ASN A 82 20.19 -7.29 -0.11
N PRO A 83 20.14 -8.53 0.43
CA PRO A 83 19.07 -9.48 0.13
C PRO A 83 17.68 -8.97 0.55
N ASN A 84 17.58 -8.18 1.62
CA ASN A 84 16.30 -7.62 2.05
C ASN A 84 15.78 -6.58 1.05
N VAL A 85 16.66 -5.70 0.56
CA VAL A 85 16.32 -4.71 -0.47
C VAL A 85 15.81 -5.40 -1.73
N PHE A 86 16.43 -6.50 -2.16
CA PHE A 86 15.99 -7.23 -3.35
C PHE A 86 14.68 -7.98 -3.14
N TYR A 87 14.46 -8.53 -1.93
CA TYR A 87 13.19 -9.13 -1.55
C TYR A 87 12.05 -8.09 -1.58
N GLU A 88 12.27 -6.94 -0.97
CA GLU A 88 11.32 -5.82 -0.91
C GLU A 88 11.02 -5.26 -2.30
N LEU A 89 12.04 -5.09 -3.13
CA LEU A 89 11.90 -4.68 -4.54
C LEU A 89 11.08 -5.71 -5.33
N GLY A 90 11.36 -7.02 -5.16
CA GLY A 90 10.62 -8.10 -5.79
C GLY A 90 9.14 -8.12 -5.39
N LEU A 91 8.85 -7.91 -4.11
CA LEU A 91 7.47 -7.76 -3.62
C LEU A 91 6.77 -6.57 -4.29
N ARG A 92 7.42 -5.41 -4.32
CA ARG A 92 6.85 -4.23 -4.98
C ARG A 92 6.56 -4.47 -6.44
N HIS A 93 7.50 -5.06 -7.17
CA HIS A 93 7.35 -5.41 -8.59
C HIS A 93 6.22 -6.39 -8.86
N ALA A 94 5.82 -7.20 -7.86
CA ALA A 94 4.71 -8.13 -7.96
C ALA A 94 3.34 -7.49 -7.65
N CYS A 95 3.32 -6.41 -6.88
CA CYS A 95 2.07 -5.91 -6.31
C CYS A 95 1.51 -4.67 -7.01
N LYS A 96 2.37 -3.69 -7.32
CA LYS A 96 1.88 -2.36 -7.72
C LYS A 96 2.92 -1.58 -8.50
N PRO A 97 2.54 -0.86 -9.57
CA PRO A 97 3.41 0.10 -10.24
C PRO A 97 3.80 1.28 -9.32
N GLY A 98 4.68 2.14 -9.80
CA GLY A 98 5.17 3.31 -9.07
C GLY A 98 6.49 3.04 -8.37
N THR A 99 7.36 2.19 -8.98
CA THR A 99 8.69 1.86 -8.50
C THR A 99 9.75 2.71 -9.19
N ILE A 100 10.64 3.30 -8.42
CA ILE A 100 11.81 4.03 -8.91
C ILE A 100 13.05 3.37 -8.31
N ILE A 101 13.98 2.96 -9.17
CA ILE A 101 15.21 2.31 -8.74
C ILE A 101 16.34 3.33 -8.82
N LEU A 102 17.10 3.47 -7.73
CA LEU A 102 18.27 4.34 -7.64
C LEU A 102 19.56 3.53 -7.52
N LYS A 103 20.65 4.06 -8.07
CA LYS A 103 21.98 3.49 -7.91
C LYS A 103 23.04 4.60 -7.87
N ASP A 104 23.89 4.57 -6.85
CA ASP A 104 25.09 5.40 -6.79
C ASP A 104 26.11 4.90 -7.83
N ARG A 105 26.62 5.79 -8.67
CA ARG A 105 27.66 5.48 -9.67
C ARG A 105 28.94 4.93 -9.05
N ALA A 106 29.27 5.37 -7.86
CA ALA A 106 30.45 4.89 -7.11
C ALA A 106 30.21 3.51 -6.48
N GLY A 107 28.98 3.00 -6.45
CA GLY A 107 28.63 1.72 -5.85
C GLY A 107 29.02 0.51 -6.74
N PRO A 108 28.98 -0.70 -6.18
CA PRO A 108 29.25 -1.93 -6.90
C PRO A 108 28.25 -2.17 -8.03
N SER A 109 28.56 -3.11 -8.93
CA SER A 109 27.62 -3.53 -9.96
C SER A 109 26.38 -4.17 -9.35
N VAL A 110 25.21 -3.89 -9.95
CA VAL A 110 23.96 -4.54 -9.54
C VAL A 110 23.95 -6.02 -9.98
N PRO A 111 23.23 -6.90 -9.27
CA PRO A 111 23.05 -8.29 -9.66
C PRO A 111 22.42 -8.42 -11.06
N PHE A 112 22.72 -9.52 -11.74
CA PHE A 112 22.25 -9.80 -13.10
C PHE A 112 20.74 -9.67 -13.26
N ASP A 113 19.96 -10.17 -12.29
CA ASP A 113 18.49 -10.20 -12.37
C ASP A 113 17.84 -8.82 -12.39
N ILE A 114 18.54 -7.77 -11.94
CA ILE A 114 18.06 -6.40 -11.95
C ILE A 114 18.87 -5.47 -12.87
N ALA A 115 19.97 -5.96 -13.44
CA ALA A 115 20.87 -5.15 -14.27
C ALA A 115 20.22 -4.62 -15.55
N HIS A 116 19.14 -5.25 -16.03
CA HIS A 116 18.38 -4.84 -17.19
C HIS A 116 17.21 -3.90 -16.87
N LEU A 117 16.91 -3.67 -15.59
CA LEU A 117 15.91 -2.70 -15.18
C LEU A 117 16.43 -1.27 -15.36
N ARG A 118 15.52 -0.34 -15.63
CA ARG A 118 15.89 1.07 -15.72
C ARG A 118 16.05 1.63 -14.32
N TYR A 119 17.25 2.09 -13.99
CA TYR A 119 17.53 2.79 -12.74
C TYR A 119 18.08 4.19 -13.01
N ILE A 120 17.91 5.07 -12.04
CA ILE A 120 18.46 6.42 -12.05
C ILE A 120 19.82 6.37 -11.36
N ASP A 121 20.89 6.60 -12.13
CA ASP A 121 22.21 6.77 -11.56
C ASP A 121 22.31 8.13 -10.85
N TYR A 122 22.90 8.13 -9.67
CA TYR A 122 23.19 9.36 -8.95
C TYR A 122 24.63 9.41 -8.46
N GLU A 123 25.07 10.60 -8.06
CA GLU A 123 26.37 10.86 -7.43
C GLU A 123 26.13 11.50 -6.05
N ASP A 124 26.86 11.05 -5.05
CA ASP A 124 26.79 11.60 -3.68
C ASP A 124 27.57 12.92 -3.58
N THR A 125 27.05 13.95 -4.28
CA THR A 125 27.59 15.30 -4.35
C THR A 125 26.45 16.33 -4.36
N GLY A 126 26.75 17.59 -4.03
CA GLY A 126 25.75 18.66 -4.11
C GLY A 126 25.22 18.91 -5.52
N ALA A 127 26.01 18.67 -6.58
CA ALA A 127 25.57 18.72 -7.96
C ALA A 127 24.69 17.50 -8.29
N GLY A 128 25.09 16.33 -7.80
CA GLY A 128 24.32 15.08 -7.92
C GLY A 128 22.95 15.17 -7.28
N LEU A 129 22.82 15.79 -6.11
CA LEU A 129 21.54 16.07 -5.46
C LEU A 129 20.58 16.80 -6.39
N LYS A 130 21.02 17.91 -7.00
CA LYS A 130 20.18 18.71 -7.90
C LYS A 130 19.76 17.94 -9.15
N THR A 131 20.69 17.16 -9.70
CA THR A 131 20.44 16.32 -10.87
C THR A 131 19.44 15.22 -10.53
N LEU A 132 19.60 14.56 -9.39
CA LEU A 132 18.68 13.53 -8.90
C LEU A 132 17.28 14.11 -8.66
N ALA A 133 17.16 15.25 -7.99
CA ALA A 133 15.88 15.92 -7.75
C ALA A 133 15.15 16.26 -9.06
N THR A 134 15.86 16.80 -10.04
CA THR A 134 15.30 17.11 -11.35
C THR A 134 14.81 15.85 -12.08
N THR A 135 15.59 14.76 -12.00
CA THR A 135 15.24 13.49 -12.64
C THR A 135 14.06 12.84 -11.95
N LEU A 136 14.04 12.86 -10.61
CA LEU A 136 12.91 12.36 -9.82
C LEU A 136 11.62 13.13 -10.13
N SER A 137 11.67 14.46 -10.22
CA SER A 137 10.49 15.26 -10.57
C SER A 137 9.88 14.81 -11.89
N ARG A 138 10.69 14.65 -12.93
CA ARG A 138 10.24 14.16 -14.24
C ARG A 138 9.69 12.72 -14.16
N THR A 139 10.30 11.88 -13.34
CA THR A 139 9.87 10.47 -13.18
C THR A 139 8.52 10.42 -12.47
N PHE A 140 8.32 11.17 -11.40
CA PHE A 140 7.02 11.28 -10.73
C PHE A 140 5.93 11.79 -11.68
N ASP A 141 6.22 12.78 -12.51
CA ASP A 141 5.28 13.29 -13.50
C ASP A 141 4.88 12.23 -14.55
N LEU A 142 5.83 11.37 -14.96
CA LEU A 142 5.54 10.25 -15.86
C LEU A 142 4.66 9.20 -15.20
N LEU A 143 4.95 8.85 -13.94
CA LEU A 143 4.15 7.89 -13.18
C LEU A 143 2.73 8.41 -12.91
N ASP A 144 2.58 9.71 -12.67
CA ASP A 144 1.28 10.34 -12.45
C ASP A 144 0.41 10.40 -13.71
N ARG A 145 1.02 10.53 -14.89
CA ARG A 145 0.30 10.55 -16.18
C ARG A 145 -0.25 9.18 -16.55
N ASP A 146 0.45 8.12 -16.19
CA ASP A 146 0.04 6.74 -16.47
C ASP A 146 0.32 5.83 -15.26
N PRO A 147 -0.49 5.93 -14.20
CA PRO A 147 -0.28 5.21 -12.96
C PRO A 147 -0.46 3.69 -13.08
N ALA A 148 -1.09 3.22 -14.15
CA ALA A 148 -1.28 1.79 -14.43
C ALA A 148 -0.19 1.20 -15.33
N ARG A 149 0.80 2.01 -15.75
CA ARG A 149 1.89 1.54 -16.60
C ARG A 149 2.76 0.55 -15.84
N PRO A 150 2.95 -0.67 -16.36
CA PRO A 150 3.88 -1.61 -15.78
C PRO A 150 5.30 -1.05 -15.73
N ASP A 151 5.96 -1.21 -14.60
CA ASP A 151 7.34 -0.80 -14.37
C ASP A 151 8.25 -1.97 -13.97
N SER A 152 7.73 -3.18 -14.07
CA SER A 152 8.45 -4.42 -13.86
C SER A 152 8.04 -5.49 -14.88
N HIS A 153 8.91 -6.46 -15.13
CA HIS A 153 8.59 -7.59 -16.01
C HIS A 153 7.39 -8.40 -15.55
N LEU A 154 7.23 -8.53 -14.23
CA LEU A 154 6.11 -9.28 -13.69
C LEU A 154 4.77 -8.59 -13.98
N LEU A 155 4.71 -7.27 -13.83
CA LEU A 155 3.52 -6.49 -14.17
C LEU A 155 3.28 -6.43 -15.70
N GLU A 156 4.33 -6.40 -16.51
CA GLU A 156 4.21 -6.52 -17.97
C GLU A 156 3.62 -7.90 -18.36
N LEU A 157 4.13 -8.97 -17.76
CA LEU A 157 3.63 -10.32 -17.98
C LEU A 157 2.19 -10.49 -17.48
N ALA A 158 1.87 -9.96 -16.31
CA ALA A 158 0.53 -9.95 -15.76
C ALA A 158 -0.46 -9.26 -16.71
N LYS A 159 -0.10 -8.09 -17.25
CA LYS A 159 -0.91 -7.38 -18.24
C LYS A 159 -1.11 -8.20 -19.52
N LEU A 160 -0.07 -8.88 -20.01
CA LEU A 160 -0.14 -9.71 -21.22
C LEU A 160 -1.02 -10.96 -21.03
N THR A 161 -1.01 -11.54 -19.83
CA THR A 161 -1.77 -12.76 -19.50
C THR A 161 -3.16 -12.48 -18.94
N GLY A 162 -3.50 -11.21 -18.71
CA GLY A 162 -4.76 -10.82 -18.04
C GLY A 162 -4.79 -11.22 -16.55
N TYR A 163 -3.64 -11.47 -15.94
CA TYR A 163 -3.56 -11.79 -14.52
C TYR A 163 -3.66 -10.51 -13.69
N GLU A 164 -4.61 -10.48 -12.77
CA GLU A 164 -4.75 -9.39 -11.80
C GLU A 164 -4.26 -9.85 -10.43
N PHE A 165 -3.34 -9.07 -9.85
CA PHE A 165 -2.89 -9.33 -8.48
C PHE A 165 -3.99 -8.93 -7.49
N PRO A 166 -4.22 -9.74 -6.44
CA PRO A 166 -5.16 -9.37 -5.39
C PRO A 166 -4.76 -8.01 -4.80
N VAL A 167 -5.66 -7.05 -4.85
CA VAL A 167 -5.45 -5.77 -4.17
C VAL A 167 -5.69 -5.99 -2.68
N TYR A 168 -4.64 -5.86 -1.88
CA TYR A 168 -4.80 -5.80 -0.43
C TYR A 168 -5.55 -4.51 -0.10
N LYS A 169 -6.80 -4.65 0.31
CA LYS A 169 -7.55 -3.52 0.88
C LYS A 169 -7.16 -3.45 2.35
N LYS A 170 -6.53 -2.34 2.75
CA LYS A 170 -6.38 -2.06 4.18
C LYS A 170 -7.79 -2.14 4.77
N GLU A 171 -8.01 -3.07 5.71
CA GLU A 171 -9.27 -3.08 6.45
C GLU A 171 -9.40 -1.70 7.10
N ASP A 172 -10.53 -1.06 6.88
CA ASP A 172 -10.86 0.18 7.57
C ASP A 172 -10.84 -0.14 9.06
N ASP A 173 -9.99 0.55 9.85
CA ASP A 173 -9.86 0.34 11.30
C ASP A 173 -11.16 0.70 12.05
N SER A 174 -12.16 1.19 11.35
CA SER A 174 -13.49 1.43 11.90
C SER A 174 -14.17 0.10 12.26
N SER A 175 -14.81 0.05 13.41
CA SER A 175 -15.55 -1.15 13.84
C SER A 175 -16.63 -1.52 12.79
N PRO A 176 -17.01 -2.81 12.69
CA PRO A 176 -18.05 -3.23 11.76
C PRO A 176 -19.34 -2.42 11.87
N GLU A 177 -19.70 -2.01 13.10
CA GLU A 177 -20.86 -1.18 13.40
C GLU A 177 -20.72 0.22 12.78
N VAL A 178 -19.56 0.86 12.94
CA VAL A 178 -19.29 2.18 12.37
C VAL A 178 -19.34 2.12 10.85
N ARG A 179 -18.78 1.08 10.24
CA ARG A 179 -18.86 0.89 8.78
C ARG A 179 -20.29 0.69 8.30
N ALA A 180 -21.08 -0.11 9.04
CA ALA A 180 -22.51 -0.30 8.72
C ALA A 180 -23.29 1.01 8.81
N ILE A 181 -23.08 1.81 9.85
CA ILE A 181 -23.70 3.13 10.03
C ILE A 181 -23.30 4.07 8.90
N MET A 182 -22.01 4.14 8.56
CA MET A 182 -21.52 4.97 7.45
C MET A 182 -22.10 4.52 6.11
N GLY A 183 -22.21 3.20 5.89
CA GLY A 183 -22.83 2.62 4.71
C GLY A 183 -24.31 2.99 4.59
N LEU A 184 -25.05 2.93 5.69
CA LEU A 184 -26.45 3.35 5.74
C LEU A 184 -26.63 4.84 5.43
N PHE A 185 -25.83 5.70 6.04
CA PHE A 185 -25.89 7.15 5.79
C PHE A 185 -25.39 7.57 4.40
N SER A 186 -24.59 6.73 3.75
CA SER A 186 -24.16 6.95 2.36
C SER A 186 -25.26 6.64 1.33
N ASN A 187 -26.33 5.97 1.75
CA ASN A 187 -27.49 5.67 0.90
C ASN A 187 -28.49 6.83 0.95
N PRO A 188 -28.73 7.54 -0.17
CA PRO A 188 -29.62 8.71 -0.19
C PRO A 188 -31.06 8.41 0.25
N ASP A 189 -31.59 7.25 -0.13
CA ASP A 189 -32.95 6.86 0.21
C ASP A 189 -33.09 6.60 1.71
N ILE A 190 -32.13 5.89 2.30
CA ILE A 190 -32.11 5.62 3.74
C ILE A 190 -31.92 6.92 4.54
N MET A 191 -31.04 7.81 4.06
CA MET A 191 -30.83 9.11 4.70
C MET A 191 -32.09 9.97 4.68
N GLN A 192 -32.85 9.94 3.59
CA GLN A 192 -34.12 10.64 3.45
C GLN A 192 -35.15 10.09 4.43
N MET A 193 -35.27 8.77 4.57
CA MET A 193 -36.15 8.10 5.53
C MET A 193 -35.77 8.43 6.97
N PHE A 194 -34.47 8.48 7.28
CA PHE A 194 -33.98 8.89 8.59
C PHE A 194 -34.35 10.33 8.92
N MET A 195 -34.22 11.26 7.96
CA MET A 195 -34.65 12.65 8.13
C MET A 195 -36.17 12.78 8.26
N ALA A 196 -36.95 11.95 7.58
CA ALA A 196 -38.42 11.92 7.74
C ALA A 196 -38.80 11.44 9.16
N SER A 197 -38.17 10.37 9.63
CA SER A 197 -38.37 9.86 11.00
C SER A 197 -38.02 10.88 12.09
N THR A 198 -36.95 11.68 11.92
CA THR A 198 -36.63 12.77 12.86
C THR A 198 -37.66 13.91 12.88
N ARG A 199 -38.52 14.02 11.85
CA ARG A 199 -39.65 14.95 11.78
C ARG A 199 -40.95 14.36 12.32
N GLY A 200 -40.90 13.11 12.83
CA GLY A 200 -42.08 12.42 13.39
C GLY A 200 -42.94 11.72 12.34
N GLU A 201 -42.42 11.54 11.12
CA GLU A 201 -43.10 10.78 10.06
C GLU A 201 -42.85 9.28 10.30
N GLU A 202 -43.89 8.43 10.18
CA GLU A 202 -43.74 6.98 10.30
C GLU A 202 -43.02 6.44 9.03
N THR A 203 -41.95 5.69 9.25
CA THR A 203 -41.18 5.04 8.19
C THR A 203 -41.54 3.55 8.16
N ASP A 204 -41.93 3.04 7.00
CA ASP A 204 -42.22 1.61 6.84
C ASP A 204 -40.89 0.82 6.81
N PRO A 205 -40.68 -0.18 7.68
CA PRO A 205 -39.52 -1.03 7.66
C PRO A 205 -39.31 -1.74 6.30
N ALA A 206 -40.38 -1.98 5.53
CA ALA A 206 -40.31 -2.60 4.22
C ALA A 206 -39.63 -1.68 3.19
N GLU A 207 -39.81 -0.36 3.29
CA GLU A 207 -39.15 0.61 2.41
C GLU A 207 -37.65 0.67 2.69
N VAL A 208 -37.23 0.61 3.96
CA VAL A 208 -35.82 0.54 4.36
C VAL A 208 -35.16 -0.71 3.78
N LEU A 209 -35.85 -1.85 3.87
CA LEU A 209 -35.36 -3.11 3.31
C LEU A 209 -35.22 -3.04 1.79
N GLN A 210 -36.20 -2.43 1.09
CA GLN A 210 -36.14 -2.22 -0.35
C GLN A 210 -34.99 -1.31 -0.76
N ALA A 211 -34.71 -0.26 -0.02
CA ALA A 211 -33.59 0.64 -0.26
C ALA A 211 -32.23 -0.10 -0.12
N LEU A 212 -32.11 -0.96 0.90
CA LEU A 212 -30.92 -1.82 1.10
C LEU A 212 -30.74 -2.82 -0.04
N VAL A 213 -31.79 -3.46 -0.51
CA VAL A 213 -31.73 -4.43 -1.63
C VAL A 213 -31.28 -3.75 -2.92
N LYS A 214 -31.66 -2.50 -3.17
CA LYS A 214 -31.24 -1.72 -4.35
C LYS A 214 -29.75 -1.33 -4.30
N THR A 215 -29.09 -1.39 -3.14
CA THR A 215 -27.69 -1.05 -2.96
C THR A 215 -26.90 -2.23 -2.39
N PRO A 216 -26.43 -3.16 -3.27
CA PRO A 216 -25.77 -4.39 -2.86
C PRO A 216 -24.56 -4.19 -1.96
N ASP A 217 -23.78 -3.13 -2.18
CA ASP A 217 -22.60 -2.83 -1.35
C ASP A 217 -22.99 -2.43 0.07
N THR A 218 -24.01 -1.59 0.24
CA THR A 218 -24.52 -1.21 1.56
C THR A 218 -25.12 -2.42 2.28
N MET A 219 -25.89 -3.24 1.56
CA MET A 219 -26.46 -4.47 2.10
C MET A 219 -25.37 -5.43 2.60
N ARG A 220 -24.30 -5.61 1.83
CA ARG A 220 -23.18 -6.46 2.23
C ARG A 220 -22.52 -5.96 3.52
N ILE A 221 -22.24 -4.66 3.63
CA ILE A 221 -21.60 -4.06 4.82
C ILE A 221 -22.48 -4.25 6.06
N VAL A 222 -23.79 -4.05 5.94
CA VAL A 222 -24.76 -4.25 7.04
C VAL A 222 -24.82 -5.72 7.45
N LEU A 223 -24.87 -6.65 6.49
CA LEU A 223 -24.87 -8.09 6.79
C LEU A 223 -23.58 -8.54 7.46
N GLU A 224 -22.43 -8.07 6.99
CA GLU A 224 -21.13 -8.35 7.62
C GLU A 224 -21.09 -7.87 9.09
N ALA A 225 -21.61 -6.68 9.36
CA ALA A 225 -21.69 -6.16 10.72
C ALA A 225 -22.61 -7.01 11.59
N LEU A 226 -23.79 -7.37 11.11
CA LEU A 226 -24.75 -8.20 11.85
C LEU A 226 -24.22 -9.62 12.15
N VAL A 227 -23.46 -10.20 11.23
CA VAL A 227 -22.82 -11.50 11.45
C VAL A 227 -21.69 -11.39 12.48
N LYS A 228 -20.81 -10.38 12.33
CA LYS A 228 -19.68 -10.17 13.26
C LYS A 228 -20.12 -9.82 14.69
N THR A 229 -21.23 -9.10 14.83
CA THR A 229 -21.81 -8.75 16.15
C THR A 229 -22.66 -9.85 16.76
N GLY A 230 -22.85 -10.98 16.06
CA GLY A 230 -23.66 -12.10 16.53
C GLY A 230 -25.18 -11.87 16.47
N ASN A 231 -25.62 -10.74 15.91
CA ASN A 231 -27.05 -10.42 15.75
C ASN A 231 -27.73 -11.20 14.60
N LEU A 232 -26.94 -11.84 13.73
CA LEU A 232 -27.38 -12.79 12.72
C LEU A 232 -26.55 -14.07 12.87
N ASN A 233 -27.18 -15.13 13.36
CA ASN A 233 -26.60 -16.45 13.41
C ASN A 233 -27.32 -17.32 12.36
N PHE A 234 -26.62 -17.67 11.29
CA PHE A 234 -27.05 -18.76 10.41
C PHE A 234 -26.77 -20.08 11.14
N GLY A 235 -27.70 -20.50 12.00
CA GLY A 235 -27.57 -21.76 12.70
C GLY A 235 -27.33 -22.89 11.71
N HIS A 236 -26.23 -23.60 11.85
CA HIS A 236 -26.13 -24.94 11.31
C HIS A 236 -27.24 -25.74 11.98
N SER A 237 -28.30 -26.06 11.26
CA SER A 237 -29.25 -27.08 11.70
C SER A 237 -28.49 -28.39 11.74
N GLY A 238 -28.05 -28.72 12.95
CA GLY A 238 -27.41 -29.97 13.23
C GLY A 238 -28.40 -31.11 12.94
N THR A 239 -28.00 -31.99 12.06
CA THR A 239 -28.59 -33.28 11.81
C THR A 239 -28.78 -34.01 13.15
N THR A 240 -30.02 -34.15 13.54
CA THR A 240 -30.42 -34.97 14.68
C THR A 240 -30.01 -36.43 14.40
N LYS A 241 -29.07 -36.97 15.16
CA LYS A 241 -28.81 -38.39 15.22
C LYS A 241 -30.02 -39.06 15.84
N MET A 242 -30.75 -39.82 15.07
CA MET A 242 -31.57 -40.90 15.60
C MET A 242 -30.63 -42.08 15.91
N ILE A 243 -30.35 -42.27 17.18
CA ILE A 243 -29.79 -43.52 17.66
C ILE A 243 -31.00 -44.35 18.07
N GLY A 244 -31.32 -45.35 17.25
CA GLY A 244 -32.21 -46.45 17.66
C GLY A 244 -31.44 -47.39 18.53
N GLU A 245 -31.92 -47.61 19.74
CA GLU A 245 -31.61 -48.79 20.56
C GLU A 245 -32.24 -50.02 19.97
N ALA A 246 -31.45 -51.05 19.78
CA ALA A 246 -31.80 -52.47 19.99
C ALA A 246 -30.52 -53.27 20.20
#